data_f1d524651441a1d09888c38dcdbb9c76
#
_entry.id   f1d524651441a1d09888c38dcdbb9c76
#
_cell.length_a   1.000
_cell.length_b   1.000
_cell.length_c   1.000
_cell.angle_alpha   90.00
_cell.angle_beta   90.00
_cell.angle_gamma   90.00
#
_symmetry.space_group_name_H-M   'P 1'
#
loop_
_entity.id
_entity.type
_entity.pdbx_description
1 polymer ?
#
loop_
_entity_poly.entity_id
_entity_poly.type
_entity_poly.pdbx_seq_one_letter_code
_entity_poly.pdbx_strand_id
1 'polypeptide(L)'
;MKICKGLAITLFAVWCGTGTISAAEGPGAQGKDPVYPIAQGAVQAEIGSAAPLFVLDGVVGQEFKKISLSDYRGRWVVLFFYPGDFTFVCPTEITGFNAALDEFGKASADVLAVSADSKFSHLAWLKSDALGKIGYPLLSDFTKQTARAYGVLDENTGTPRRGLFLIDPAGVIQYLVVHGDKVGRSVEETLRVLVALQTEELCPLNWKPGASTIRPKK
;
A
#
# COMPACT_ATOMS: atom_id res chain seq x y z
N MET A 1 -62.25 47.50 29.10
CA MET A 1 -62.31 47.62 30.59
C MET A 1 -61.32 46.62 31.16
N LYS A 2 -60.27 47.13 31.80
CA LYS A 2 -59.40 46.46 32.80
C LYS A 2 -58.54 45.29 32.33
N ILE A 3 -57.26 45.07 32.65
CA ILE A 3 -56.28 45.75 33.54
C ILE A 3 -54.91 45.13 33.16
N CYS A 4 -53.86 45.94 33.00
CA CYS A 4 -52.47 45.54 32.99
C CYS A 4 -52.05 44.89 34.31
N LYS A 5 -51.31 43.79 34.28
CA LYS A 5 -50.44 43.39 35.39
C LYS A 5 -49.09 42.98 34.89
N GLY A 6 -48.12 43.66 35.45
CA GLY A 6 -46.69 43.63 35.08
C GLY A 6 -46.00 42.29 35.25
N LEU A 7 -45.01 42.10 34.41
CA LEU A 7 -44.10 41.03 34.49
C LEU A 7 -42.81 41.54 35.12
N ALA A 8 -42.44 40.99 36.26
CA ALA A 8 -41.23 41.31 36.97
C ALA A 8 -40.06 40.56 36.25
N ILE A 9 -39.06 41.31 35.79
CA ILE A 9 -37.83 40.78 35.21
C ILE A 9 -36.88 40.46 36.36
N THR A 10 -36.69 39.16 36.62
CA THR A 10 -35.68 38.69 37.56
C THR A 10 -34.36 38.54 36.81
N LEU A 11 -33.39 39.41 37.10
CA LEU A 11 -32.02 39.30 36.64
C LEU A 11 -31.35 38.10 37.33
N PHE A 12 -31.07 37.06 36.58
CA PHE A 12 -30.12 36.02 37.00
C PHE A 12 -28.70 36.45 36.69
N ALA A 13 -27.92 36.72 37.72
CA ALA A 13 -26.51 36.92 37.61
C ALA A 13 -25.83 35.57 37.25
N VAL A 14 -25.24 35.49 36.04
CA VAL A 14 -24.41 34.36 35.63
C VAL A 14 -23.06 34.54 36.29
N TRP A 15 -22.76 33.67 37.25
CA TRP A 15 -21.47 33.57 37.93
C TRP A 15 -20.51 32.84 36.97
N CYS A 16 -19.55 33.57 36.41
CA CYS A 16 -18.48 33.04 35.55
C CYS A 16 -17.42 32.42 36.46
N GLY A 17 -17.58 31.13 36.76
CA GLY A 17 -16.54 30.36 37.43
C GLY A 17 -15.47 29.95 36.44
N THR A 18 -14.25 30.51 36.56
CA THR A 18 -13.07 30.08 35.87
C THR A 18 -12.60 28.73 36.45
N GLY A 19 -13.17 27.65 35.92
CA GLY A 19 -12.70 26.29 36.17
C GLY A 19 -11.58 25.99 35.21
N THR A 20 -10.34 25.97 35.72
CA THR A 20 -9.20 25.41 35.00
C THR A 20 -9.40 23.91 34.85
N ILE A 21 -9.68 23.46 33.63
CA ILE A 21 -9.69 22.02 33.30
C ILE A 21 -8.22 21.58 33.24
N SER A 22 -7.77 20.92 34.30
CA SER A 22 -6.51 20.19 34.28
C SER A 22 -6.70 18.96 33.38
N ALA A 23 -6.09 18.97 32.22
CA ALA A 23 -5.98 17.77 31.39
C ALA A 23 -5.04 16.78 32.07
N ALA A 24 -5.58 15.63 32.49
CA ALA A 24 -4.77 14.53 32.99
C ALA A 24 -3.97 13.96 31.77
N GLU A 25 -2.65 14.18 31.80
CA GLU A 25 -1.73 13.51 30.89
C GLU A 25 -1.67 12.03 31.25
N GLY A 26 -2.27 11.19 30.40
CA GLY A 26 -2.05 9.75 30.43
C GLY A 26 -0.66 9.44 29.85
N PRO A 27 0.05 8.40 30.36
CA PRO A 27 1.34 8.01 29.84
C PRO A 27 1.16 7.25 28.52
N GLY A 28 1.12 7.96 27.40
CA GLY A 28 1.20 7.41 26.05
C GLY A 28 2.60 7.67 25.51
N ALA A 29 3.46 6.65 25.53
CA ALA A 29 4.69 6.67 24.77
C ALA A 29 4.34 6.83 23.28
N GLN A 30 4.36 8.04 22.76
CA GLN A 30 4.31 8.33 21.33
C GLN A 30 5.68 7.98 20.76
N GLY A 31 5.89 6.70 20.41
CA GLY A 31 6.92 6.33 19.49
C GLY A 31 6.66 7.09 18.19
N LYS A 32 7.53 8.06 17.87
CA LYS A 32 7.48 8.70 16.55
C LYS A 32 7.74 7.59 15.54
N ASP A 33 6.75 7.32 14.67
CA ASP A 33 6.94 6.44 13.55
C ASP A 33 8.23 6.88 12.82
N PRO A 34 9.08 5.95 12.37
CA PRO A 34 10.29 6.34 11.66
C PRO A 34 9.88 7.08 10.38
N VAL A 35 10.17 8.38 10.35
CA VAL A 35 10.04 9.19 9.13
C VAL A 35 11.24 8.83 8.28
N TYR A 36 11.02 8.04 7.23
CA TYR A 36 12.04 7.84 6.19
C TYR A 36 12.10 9.12 5.35
N PRO A 37 13.18 9.92 5.43
CA PRO A 37 13.29 11.13 4.61
C PRO A 37 13.43 10.72 3.15
N ILE A 38 12.39 10.97 2.35
CA ILE A 38 12.49 10.87 0.90
C ILE A 38 13.23 12.12 0.45
N ALA A 39 14.49 11.96 0.01
CA ALA A 39 15.27 13.05 -0.53
C ALA A 39 14.51 13.69 -1.71
N GLN A 40 14.34 15.00 -1.70
CA GLN A 40 13.83 15.74 -2.85
C GLN A 40 14.83 15.60 -3.99
N GLY A 41 14.45 14.97 -5.08
CA GLY A 41 15.32 14.52 -6.17
C GLY A 41 15.49 13.00 -6.15
N ALA A 42 14.47 12.28 -5.68
CA ALA A 42 14.47 10.88 -5.36
C ALA A 42 15.08 10.00 -6.44
N VAL A 43 16.01 9.17 -6.00
CA VAL A 43 16.44 7.97 -6.73
C VAL A 43 15.17 7.21 -7.10
N GLN A 44 14.88 7.14 -8.39
CA GLN A 44 13.83 6.27 -8.89
C GLN A 44 14.20 4.84 -8.53
N ALA A 45 13.20 4.03 -8.19
CA ALA A 45 13.43 2.62 -7.91
C ALA A 45 14.01 1.93 -9.14
N GLU A 46 15.23 1.42 -9.02
CA GLU A 46 15.98 0.80 -10.11
C GLU A 46 16.34 -0.65 -9.78
N ILE A 47 16.52 -1.46 -10.83
CA ILE A 47 17.01 -2.85 -10.67
C ILE A 47 18.41 -2.83 -10.04
N GLY A 48 18.61 -3.67 -9.02
CA GLY A 48 19.87 -3.75 -8.27
C GLY A 48 20.00 -2.73 -7.14
N SER A 49 19.06 -1.80 -7.01
CA SER A 49 19.03 -0.83 -5.91
C SER A 49 18.16 -1.30 -4.75
N ALA A 50 18.47 -0.83 -3.53
CA ALA A 50 17.60 -1.04 -2.38
C ALA A 50 16.21 -0.42 -2.65
N ALA A 51 15.15 -1.19 -2.41
CA ALA A 51 13.79 -0.72 -2.54
C ALA A 51 13.52 0.43 -1.55
N PRO A 52 12.90 1.55 -1.99
CA PRO A 52 12.52 2.64 -1.11
C PRO A 52 11.65 2.14 0.04
N LEU A 53 12.10 2.39 1.28
CA LEU A 53 11.37 1.96 2.46
C LEU A 53 10.13 2.83 2.69
N PHE A 54 9.09 2.20 3.20
CA PHE A 54 7.86 2.88 3.60
C PHE A 54 7.25 2.27 4.86
N VAL A 55 6.43 3.07 5.54
CA VAL A 55 5.45 2.62 6.53
C VAL A 55 4.12 3.21 6.13
N LEU A 56 3.18 2.36 5.75
CA LEU A 56 1.86 2.77 5.28
C LEU A 56 0.75 2.21 6.17
N ASP A 57 -0.31 2.98 6.32
CA ASP A 57 -1.57 2.41 6.81
C ASP A 57 -2.14 1.49 5.73
N GLY A 58 -2.75 0.39 6.13
CA GLY A 58 -3.39 -0.54 5.21
C GLY A 58 -4.57 -1.25 5.83
N VAL A 59 -5.23 -2.07 5.01
CA VAL A 59 -6.30 -2.97 5.42
C VAL A 59 -5.87 -4.41 5.14
N VAL A 60 -5.92 -5.24 6.17
CA VAL A 60 -5.66 -6.68 6.09
C VAL A 60 -6.93 -7.40 6.52
N GLY A 61 -7.58 -8.09 5.60
CA GLY A 61 -8.93 -8.60 5.83
C GLY A 61 -9.92 -7.44 6.02
N GLN A 62 -10.30 -7.13 7.26
CA GLN A 62 -11.16 -6.00 7.60
C GLN A 62 -10.58 -5.11 8.71
N GLU A 63 -9.31 -5.30 9.04
CA GLU A 63 -8.62 -4.58 10.10
C GLU A 63 -7.63 -3.56 9.55
N PHE A 64 -7.56 -2.40 10.18
CA PHE A 64 -6.51 -1.43 9.90
C PHE A 64 -5.20 -1.86 10.55
N LYS A 65 -4.12 -1.85 9.75
CA LYS A 65 -2.77 -2.16 10.23
C LYS A 65 -1.77 -1.19 9.62
N LYS A 66 -0.69 -0.93 10.35
CA LYS A 66 0.51 -0.31 9.78
C LYS A 66 1.40 -1.41 9.23
N ILE A 67 1.86 -1.23 8.01
CA ILE A 67 2.69 -2.17 7.29
C ILE A 67 3.98 -1.47 6.88
N SER A 68 5.10 -2.02 7.30
CA SER A 68 6.43 -1.58 6.92
C SER A 68 7.03 -2.55 5.89
N LEU A 69 7.66 -2.02 4.84
CA LEU A 69 8.37 -2.89 3.90
C LEU A 69 9.52 -3.66 4.59
N SER A 70 10.12 -3.09 5.63
CA SER A 70 11.18 -3.77 6.40
C SER A 70 10.72 -5.05 7.10
N ASP A 71 9.43 -5.21 7.39
CA ASP A 71 8.87 -6.39 8.06
C ASP A 71 8.90 -7.64 7.16
N TYR A 72 9.15 -7.45 5.86
CA TYR A 72 9.22 -8.51 4.85
C TYR A 72 10.66 -8.95 4.51
N ARG A 73 11.65 -8.48 5.26
CA ARG A 73 13.05 -8.96 5.10
C ARG A 73 13.12 -10.48 5.28
N GLY A 74 13.94 -11.13 4.45
CA GLY A 74 14.05 -12.59 4.41
C GLY A 74 13.01 -13.29 3.52
N ARG A 75 12.08 -12.54 2.91
CA ARG A 75 11.08 -13.03 1.95
C ARG A 75 11.08 -12.20 0.69
N TRP A 76 10.63 -12.79 -0.40
CA TRP A 76 10.34 -12.03 -1.60
C TRP A 76 9.09 -11.20 -1.43
N VAL A 77 9.04 -10.03 -2.07
CA VAL A 77 7.87 -9.16 -2.07
C VAL A 77 7.46 -8.85 -3.51
N VAL A 78 6.19 -9.09 -3.81
CA VAL A 78 5.50 -8.61 -5.01
C VAL A 78 4.78 -7.34 -4.61
N LEU A 79 5.43 -6.20 -4.82
CA LEU A 79 4.86 -4.89 -4.55
C LEU A 79 4.25 -4.33 -5.82
N PHE A 80 2.95 -4.02 -5.82
CA PHE A 80 2.35 -3.41 -6.99
C PHE A 80 1.48 -2.20 -6.65
N PHE A 81 1.59 -1.19 -7.50
CA PHE A 81 0.80 0.03 -7.43
C PHE A 81 -0.36 -0.04 -8.41
N TYR A 82 -1.51 0.51 -8.03
CA TYR A 82 -2.68 0.59 -8.92
C TYR A 82 -3.35 1.95 -8.82
N PRO A 83 -4.01 2.43 -9.89
CA PRO A 83 -4.58 3.78 -9.97
C PRO A 83 -5.60 4.13 -8.90
N GLY A 84 -6.48 3.21 -8.52
CA GLY A 84 -7.50 3.52 -7.50
C GLY A 84 -8.56 2.44 -7.31
N ASP A 85 -9.20 2.53 -6.15
CA ASP A 85 -10.35 1.71 -5.76
C ASP A 85 -11.56 2.00 -6.65
N PHE A 86 -12.50 1.06 -6.72
CA PHE A 86 -13.77 1.19 -7.45
C PHE A 86 -13.63 1.56 -8.95
N THR A 87 -12.49 1.24 -9.57
CA THR A 87 -12.24 1.42 -11.00
C THR A 87 -12.54 0.14 -11.80
N PHE A 88 -12.19 0.10 -13.10
CA PHE A 88 -12.61 -1.01 -13.99
C PHE A 88 -11.55 -2.10 -14.14
N VAL A 89 -10.27 -1.74 -14.33
CA VAL A 89 -9.16 -2.70 -14.50
C VAL A 89 -8.62 -3.16 -13.15
N CYS A 90 -8.55 -2.26 -12.15
CA CYS A 90 -7.94 -2.57 -10.87
C CYS A 90 -8.57 -3.76 -10.13
N PRO A 91 -9.91 -3.96 -10.10
CA PRO A 91 -10.48 -5.13 -9.44
C PRO A 91 -10.03 -6.44 -10.10
N THR A 92 -9.80 -6.47 -11.42
CA THR A 92 -9.30 -7.67 -12.11
C THR A 92 -7.88 -8.02 -11.69
N GLU A 93 -7.02 -7.02 -11.44
CA GLU A 93 -5.66 -7.23 -10.95
C GLU A 93 -5.69 -7.69 -9.48
N ILE A 94 -6.45 -6.99 -8.62
CA ILE A 94 -6.56 -7.32 -7.20
C ILE A 94 -7.06 -8.77 -7.01
N THR A 95 -8.10 -9.16 -7.70
CA THR A 95 -8.64 -10.53 -7.62
C THR A 95 -7.73 -11.55 -8.30
N GLY A 96 -7.06 -11.19 -9.39
CA GLY A 96 -6.10 -12.05 -10.08
C GLY A 96 -4.88 -12.40 -9.23
N PHE A 97 -4.25 -11.41 -8.60
CA PHE A 97 -3.17 -11.65 -7.64
C PHE A 97 -3.65 -12.45 -6.41
N ASN A 98 -4.88 -12.21 -5.95
CA ASN A 98 -5.46 -12.97 -4.86
C ASN A 98 -5.69 -14.45 -5.20
N ALA A 99 -6.13 -14.75 -6.42
CA ALA A 99 -6.32 -16.13 -6.89
C ALA A 99 -5.01 -16.93 -6.93
N ALA A 100 -3.87 -16.25 -7.08
CA ALA A 100 -2.54 -16.86 -7.16
C ALA A 100 -1.76 -16.80 -5.84
N LEU A 101 -2.38 -16.43 -4.70
CA LEU A 101 -1.68 -16.27 -3.42
C LEU A 101 -0.97 -17.54 -2.95
N ASP A 102 -1.56 -18.71 -3.15
CA ASP A 102 -0.95 -19.98 -2.78
C ASP A 102 0.32 -20.25 -3.59
N GLU A 103 0.37 -19.83 -4.86
CA GLU A 103 1.52 -19.97 -5.73
C GLU A 103 2.65 -19.00 -5.32
N PHE A 104 2.30 -17.76 -5.00
CA PHE A 104 3.24 -16.81 -4.41
C PHE A 104 3.78 -17.30 -3.06
N GLY A 105 2.91 -17.84 -2.21
CA GLY A 105 3.31 -18.43 -0.93
C GLY A 105 4.28 -19.61 -1.08
N LYS A 106 4.06 -20.50 -2.04
CA LYS A 106 5.00 -21.60 -2.38
C LYS A 106 6.35 -21.07 -2.86
N ALA A 107 6.36 -19.91 -3.53
CA ALA A 107 7.56 -19.19 -3.92
C ALA A 107 8.12 -18.28 -2.81
N SER A 108 7.68 -18.44 -1.56
CA SER A 108 8.10 -17.61 -0.41
C SER A 108 7.99 -16.11 -0.66
N ALA A 109 6.95 -15.69 -1.37
CA ALA A 109 6.69 -14.31 -1.72
C ALA A 109 5.38 -13.80 -1.09
N ASP A 110 5.45 -12.59 -0.55
CA ASP A 110 4.29 -11.83 -0.08
C ASP A 110 3.83 -10.84 -1.14
N VAL A 111 2.52 -10.64 -1.21
CA VAL A 111 1.90 -9.68 -2.15
C VAL A 111 1.45 -8.44 -1.39
N LEU A 112 1.79 -7.26 -1.88
CA LEU A 112 1.40 -5.96 -1.34
C LEU A 112 0.84 -5.09 -2.47
N ALA A 113 -0.37 -4.58 -2.29
CA ALA A 113 -1.00 -3.64 -3.23
C ALA A 113 -1.04 -2.23 -2.64
N VAL A 114 -0.72 -1.22 -3.43
CA VAL A 114 -0.64 0.18 -3.01
C VAL A 114 -1.43 1.07 -3.94
N SER A 115 -2.27 1.96 -3.41
CA SER A 115 -2.84 3.07 -4.16
C SER A 115 -2.78 4.38 -3.35
N ALA A 116 -3.17 5.49 -3.98
CA ALA A 116 -3.29 6.78 -3.32
C ALA A 116 -4.61 6.96 -2.54
N ASP A 117 -5.49 5.96 -2.56
CA ASP A 117 -6.74 5.98 -1.81
C ASP A 117 -6.52 5.90 -0.30
N SER A 118 -7.49 6.34 0.47
CA SER A 118 -7.45 6.23 1.92
C SER A 118 -7.70 4.79 2.38
N LYS A 119 -7.18 4.42 3.55
CA LYS A 119 -7.48 3.12 4.18
C LYS A 119 -8.99 2.89 4.37
N PHE A 120 -9.77 3.95 4.50
CA PHE A 120 -11.23 3.87 4.62
C PHE A 120 -11.88 3.49 3.29
N SER A 121 -11.36 3.98 2.16
CA SER A 121 -11.76 3.56 0.82
C SER A 121 -11.46 2.07 0.62
N HIS A 122 -10.25 1.62 0.93
CA HIS A 122 -9.87 0.20 0.86
C HIS A 122 -10.81 -0.68 1.68
N LEU A 123 -11.13 -0.28 2.92
CA LEU A 123 -12.06 -1.04 3.76
C LEU A 123 -13.47 -1.09 3.16
N ALA A 124 -13.96 0.03 2.62
CA ALA A 124 -15.26 0.08 1.96
C ALA A 124 -15.28 -0.83 0.72
N TRP A 125 -14.20 -0.81 -0.08
CA TRP A 125 -14.07 -1.64 -1.27
C TRP A 125 -13.99 -3.14 -0.94
N LEU A 126 -13.22 -3.52 0.08
CA LEU A 126 -13.14 -4.90 0.59
C LEU A 126 -14.47 -5.43 1.16
N LYS A 127 -15.34 -4.53 1.63
CA LYS A 127 -16.69 -4.88 2.12
C LYS A 127 -17.74 -4.92 1.00
N SER A 128 -17.40 -4.43 -0.19
CA SER A 128 -18.28 -4.51 -1.34
C SER A 128 -18.20 -5.90 -1.99
N ASP A 129 -19.21 -6.26 -2.76
CA ASP A 129 -19.24 -7.55 -3.49
C ASP A 129 -18.26 -7.60 -4.67
N ALA A 130 -17.58 -6.47 -4.98
CA ALA A 130 -16.75 -6.34 -6.18
C ALA A 130 -15.44 -7.15 -6.13
N LEU A 131 -14.87 -7.37 -4.93
CA LEU A 131 -13.56 -8.04 -4.78
C LEU A 131 -13.65 -9.44 -4.16
N GLY A 132 -14.70 -9.73 -3.39
CA GLY A 132 -14.72 -10.90 -2.53
C GLY A 132 -13.67 -10.80 -1.40
N LYS A 133 -13.22 -11.95 -0.91
CA LYS A 133 -12.22 -12.00 0.17
C LYS A 133 -10.81 -11.86 -0.41
N ILE A 134 -10.10 -10.82 -0.02
CA ILE A 134 -8.70 -10.57 -0.38
C ILE A 134 -7.80 -10.98 0.79
N GLY A 135 -6.77 -11.78 0.51
CA GLY A 135 -5.87 -12.38 1.49
C GLY A 135 -4.56 -11.61 1.73
N TYR A 136 -4.35 -10.47 1.10
CA TYR A 136 -3.15 -9.65 1.24
C TYR A 136 -3.48 -8.17 1.54
N PRO A 137 -2.51 -7.36 2.02
CA PRO A 137 -2.74 -5.97 2.40
C PRO A 137 -3.07 -5.07 1.20
N LEU A 138 -4.09 -4.21 1.34
CA LEU A 138 -4.28 -3.02 0.52
C LEU A 138 -3.73 -1.80 1.29
N LEU A 139 -2.70 -1.14 0.77
CA LEU A 139 -1.93 -0.10 1.43
C LEU A 139 -2.28 1.29 0.88
N SER A 140 -2.45 2.23 1.80
CA SER A 140 -2.84 3.61 1.53
C SER A 140 -1.61 4.51 1.48
N ASP A 141 -1.12 4.84 0.29
CA ASP A 141 -0.13 5.89 0.08
C ASP A 141 -0.82 7.25 -0.14
N PHE A 142 -1.66 7.65 0.83
CA PHE A 142 -2.48 8.86 0.74
C PHE A 142 -1.63 10.13 0.50
N THR A 143 -0.42 10.16 1.01
CA THR A 143 0.54 11.25 0.79
C THR A 143 1.25 11.17 -0.55
N LYS A 144 1.12 10.06 -1.29
CA LYS A 144 1.74 9.79 -2.60
C LYS A 144 3.28 9.78 -2.58
N GLN A 145 3.86 9.71 -1.40
CA GLN A 145 5.31 9.75 -1.23
C GLN A 145 5.95 8.45 -1.71
N THR A 146 5.31 7.31 -1.42
CA THR A 146 5.81 6.00 -1.82
C THR A 146 5.72 5.84 -3.33
N ALA A 147 4.58 6.17 -3.96
CA ALA A 147 4.44 6.12 -5.41
C ALA A 147 5.45 7.05 -6.12
N ARG A 148 5.75 8.20 -5.54
CA ARG A 148 6.78 9.11 -6.05
C ARG A 148 8.17 8.51 -5.94
N ALA A 149 8.53 7.92 -4.79
CA ALA A 149 9.83 7.29 -4.55
C ALA A 149 10.07 6.09 -5.48
N TYR A 150 9.00 5.35 -5.82
CA TYR A 150 9.05 4.26 -6.79
C TYR A 150 8.94 4.71 -8.25
N GLY A 151 8.86 6.03 -8.51
CA GLY A 151 8.81 6.58 -9.87
C GLY A 151 7.52 6.25 -10.64
N VAL A 152 6.45 5.88 -9.95
CA VAL A 152 5.19 5.48 -10.57
C VAL A 152 4.06 6.49 -10.38
N LEU A 153 4.27 7.58 -9.66
CA LEU A 153 3.25 8.62 -9.50
C LEU A 153 3.10 9.40 -10.81
N ASP A 154 1.87 9.52 -11.29
CA ASP A 154 1.51 10.51 -12.29
C ASP A 154 1.15 11.82 -11.57
N GLU A 155 2.04 12.80 -11.63
CA GLU A 155 1.86 14.09 -10.93
C GLU A 155 0.68 14.91 -11.47
N ASN A 156 0.23 14.66 -12.71
CA ASN A 156 -0.91 15.38 -13.30
C ASN A 156 -2.24 14.89 -12.73
N THR A 157 -2.37 13.56 -12.54
CA THR A 157 -3.60 12.96 -12.02
C THR A 157 -3.54 12.75 -10.52
N GLY A 158 -2.33 12.69 -9.95
CA GLY A 158 -2.09 12.36 -8.55
C GLY A 158 -2.38 10.90 -8.22
N THR A 159 -2.42 10.02 -9.23
CA THR A 159 -2.65 8.57 -9.08
C THR A 159 -1.41 7.79 -9.46
N PRO A 160 -1.15 6.64 -8.84
CA PRO A 160 -0.07 5.76 -9.27
C PRO A 160 -0.40 5.12 -10.63
N ARG A 161 0.63 4.98 -11.47
CA ARG A 161 0.59 4.09 -12.64
C ARG A 161 0.65 2.64 -12.19
N ARG A 162 0.38 1.70 -13.11
CA ARG A 162 0.43 0.26 -12.84
C ARG A 162 1.87 -0.24 -12.76
N GLY A 163 2.60 0.17 -11.71
CA GLY A 163 3.96 -0.31 -11.43
C GLY A 163 3.92 -1.62 -10.65
N LEU A 164 4.83 -2.55 -10.96
CA LEU A 164 5.06 -3.77 -10.20
C LEU A 164 6.55 -3.97 -10.00
N PHE A 165 6.94 -4.38 -8.80
CA PHE A 165 8.31 -4.57 -8.38
C PHE A 165 8.44 -5.94 -7.69
N LEU A 166 9.44 -6.73 -8.09
CA LEU A 166 9.86 -7.89 -7.33
C LEU A 166 11.08 -7.49 -6.50
N ILE A 167 10.95 -7.62 -5.20
CA ILE A 167 11.97 -7.24 -4.22
C ILE A 167 12.45 -8.52 -3.55
N ASP A 168 13.76 -8.74 -3.54
CA ASP A 168 14.36 -9.94 -2.97
C ASP A 168 14.41 -9.93 -1.43
N PRO A 169 14.78 -11.04 -0.78
CA PRO A 169 14.87 -11.12 0.69
C PRO A 169 15.85 -10.12 1.32
N ALA A 170 16.85 -9.63 0.57
CA ALA A 170 17.76 -8.58 1.02
C ALA A 170 17.15 -7.17 0.85
N GLY A 171 15.97 -7.07 0.22
CA GLY A 171 15.25 -5.82 -0.03
C GLY A 171 15.77 -5.07 -1.24
N VAL A 172 16.34 -5.75 -2.20
CA VAL A 172 16.84 -5.20 -3.47
C VAL A 172 15.82 -5.46 -4.57
N ILE A 173 15.57 -4.48 -5.42
CA ILE A 173 14.67 -4.62 -6.57
C ILE A 173 15.38 -5.48 -7.64
N GLN A 174 14.78 -6.61 -8.00
CA GLN A 174 15.28 -7.52 -9.00
C GLN A 174 14.53 -7.46 -10.33
N TYR A 175 13.30 -6.94 -10.30
CA TYR A 175 12.48 -6.76 -11.49
C TYR A 175 11.52 -5.61 -11.28
N LEU A 176 11.24 -4.87 -12.34
CA LEU A 176 10.18 -3.88 -12.37
C LEU A 176 9.51 -3.84 -13.73
N VAL A 177 8.23 -3.53 -13.74
CA VAL A 177 7.44 -3.24 -14.94
C VAL A 177 6.42 -2.15 -14.65
N VAL A 178 6.22 -1.24 -15.59
CA VAL A 178 5.19 -0.19 -15.50
C VAL A 178 4.33 -0.23 -16.73
N HIS A 179 3.05 -0.50 -16.56
CA HIS A 179 2.08 -0.51 -17.66
C HIS A 179 1.34 0.83 -17.75
N GLY A 180 0.86 1.15 -18.96
CA GLY A 180 -0.14 2.19 -19.15
C GLY A 180 -1.47 1.80 -18.51
N ASP A 181 -2.28 2.79 -18.13
CA ASP A 181 -3.47 2.62 -17.29
C ASP A 181 -4.54 1.68 -17.87
N LYS A 182 -4.55 1.51 -19.18
CA LYS A 182 -5.56 0.69 -19.90
C LYS A 182 -5.25 -0.81 -19.94
N VAL A 183 -4.03 -1.21 -19.52
CA VAL A 183 -3.56 -2.58 -19.65
C VAL A 183 -3.18 -3.15 -18.30
N GLY A 184 -3.94 -4.16 -17.82
CA GLY A 184 -3.62 -4.91 -16.61
C GLY A 184 -2.32 -5.72 -16.76
N ARG A 185 -1.69 -6.03 -15.63
CA ARG A 185 -0.45 -6.83 -15.58
C ARG A 185 -0.77 -8.33 -15.62
N SER A 186 0.23 -9.13 -15.99
CA SER A 186 0.10 -10.58 -16.02
C SER A 186 0.61 -11.19 -14.70
N VAL A 187 -0.27 -11.90 -14.01
CA VAL A 187 0.07 -12.69 -12.80
C VAL A 187 0.98 -13.85 -13.18
N GLU A 188 0.70 -14.53 -14.31
CA GLU A 188 1.52 -15.62 -14.82
C GLU A 188 2.95 -15.17 -15.11
N GLU A 189 3.13 -14.02 -15.76
CA GLU A 189 4.46 -13.47 -16.04
C GLU A 189 5.17 -13.05 -14.74
N THR A 190 4.44 -12.48 -13.79
CA THR A 190 5.01 -12.11 -12.48
C THR A 190 5.55 -13.35 -11.75
N LEU A 191 4.78 -14.44 -11.70
CA LEU A 191 5.21 -15.71 -11.12
C LEU A 191 6.38 -16.32 -11.89
N ARG A 192 6.31 -16.32 -13.23
CA ARG A 192 7.40 -16.82 -14.07
C ARG A 192 8.72 -16.13 -13.79
N VAL A 193 8.72 -14.79 -13.73
CA VAL A 193 9.92 -14.00 -13.45
C VAL A 193 10.40 -14.21 -12.02
N LEU A 194 9.49 -14.22 -11.04
CA LEU A 194 9.83 -14.48 -9.63
C LEU A 194 10.58 -15.83 -9.48
N VAL A 195 10.01 -16.90 -10.05
CA VAL A 195 10.64 -18.23 -9.98
C VAL A 195 11.96 -18.26 -10.75
N ALA A 196 12.06 -17.58 -11.90
CA ALA A 196 13.31 -17.47 -12.64
C ALA A 196 14.41 -16.79 -11.82
N LEU A 197 14.09 -15.69 -11.13
CA LEU A 197 15.04 -14.97 -10.26
C LEU A 197 15.54 -15.84 -9.09
N GLN A 198 14.69 -16.74 -8.59
CA GLN A 198 15.03 -17.65 -7.50
C GLN A 198 15.94 -18.81 -7.91
N THR A 199 16.07 -19.10 -9.20
CA THR A 199 16.98 -20.16 -9.68
C THR A 199 18.46 -19.78 -9.56
N GLU A 200 18.77 -18.48 -9.51
CA GLU A 200 20.14 -17.93 -9.61
C GLU A 200 20.90 -18.39 -10.86
N GLU A 201 20.19 -18.98 -11.84
CA GLU A 201 20.77 -19.52 -13.08
C GLU A 201 20.37 -18.66 -14.29
N LEU A 202 21.03 -18.85 -15.41
CA LEU A 202 20.73 -18.12 -16.64
C LEU A 202 19.49 -18.70 -17.32
N CYS A 203 18.36 -18.06 -17.16
CA CYS A 203 17.09 -18.44 -17.77
C CYS A 203 17.02 -17.92 -19.22
N PRO A 204 16.85 -18.78 -20.23
CA PRO A 204 16.75 -18.34 -21.63
C PRO A 204 15.43 -17.61 -21.93
N LEU A 205 15.34 -17.04 -23.12
CA LEU A 205 14.10 -16.44 -23.64
C LEU A 205 12.92 -17.41 -23.48
N ASN A 206 11.78 -16.89 -23.00
CA ASN A 206 10.56 -17.66 -22.77
C ASN A 206 10.71 -18.85 -21.81
N TRP A 207 11.73 -18.82 -20.96
CA TRP A 207 11.92 -19.84 -19.94
C TRP A 207 10.65 -20.00 -19.08
N LYS A 208 10.33 -21.23 -18.72
CA LYS A 208 9.23 -21.57 -17.82
C LYS A 208 9.75 -22.40 -16.66
N PRO A 209 9.12 -22.32 -15.47
CA PRO A 209 9.47 -23.18 -14.34
C PRO A 209 9.56 -24.66 -14.76
N GLY A 210 10.67 -25.32 -14.39
CA GLY A 210 10.96 -26.71 -14.78
C GLY A 210 11.68 -26.87 -16.12
N ALA A 211 11.82 -25.81 -16.93
CA ALA A 211 12.63 -25.86 -18.16
C ALA A 211 14.13 -25.75 -17.83
N SER A 212 14.97 -26.23 -18.77
CA SER A 212 16.42 -26.15 -18.63
C SER A 212 16.93 -24.72 -18.65
N THR A 213 17.94 -24.46 -17.84
CA THR A 213 18.71 -23.20 -17.79
C THR A 213 19.96 -23.27 -18.66
N ILE A 214 20.59 -22.12 -18.92
CA ILE A 214 21.82 -22.06 -19.69
C ILE A 214 23.01 -22.23 -18.73
N ARG A 215 23.87 -23.21 -18.99
CA ARG A 215 25.15 -23.38 -18.30
C ARG A 215 26.27 -22.93 -19.23
N PRO A 216 26.95 -21.80 -18.93
CA PRO A 216 28.10 -21.40 -19.74
C PRO A 216 29.15 -22.51 -19.75
N LYS A 217 29.68 -22.86 -20.94
CA LYS A 217 30.87 -23.73 -21.00
C LYS A 217 32.03 -22.94 -20.40
N LYS A 218 32.70 -23.54 -19.42
CA LYS A 218 33.98 -23.05 -18.88
C LYS A 218 35.08 -23.12 -19.93
#